data_43f69ff251e8dd7de38f7b1f3ea249d7
#
_entry.id   43f69ff251e8dd7de38f7b1f3ea249d7
#
_cell.length_a   1.000
_cell.length_b   1.000
_cell.length_c   1.000
_cell.angle_alpha   90.00
_cell.angle_beta   90.00
_cell.angle_gamma   90.00
#
_symmetry.space_group_name_H-M   'P 1'
#
loop_
_entity.id
_entity.type
_entity.pdbx_description
1 polymer ?
#
loop_
_entity_poly.entity_id
_entity_poly.type
_entity_poly.pdbx_seq_one_letter_code
_entity_poly.pdbx_strand_id
1 'polypeptide(L)'
;MDRHTRKRKVFEMNNSKEVQTKLMKGLLDLIILQFLNGQPMHGYQIITKIRKTFGVYFGPSTIYPLLGTLEKKGFVKSDWEMSTERPRKVYKLTTEGQSLLNFTEDSLNFICRKIGSPIMLKNGPPEENVSHSALRPLLRRIEEPKAMI
;
A
#
# COMPACT_ATOMS: atom_id res chain seq x y z
N MET A 1 -29.09 -22.54 -15.49
CA MET A 1 -28.68 -21.49 -14.53
C MET A 1 -29.79 -20.43 -14.51
N ASP A 2 -30.52 -20.38 -13.42
CA ASP A 2 -31.70 -19.54 -13.26
C ASP A 2 -31.35 -18.04 -13.29
N ARG A 3 -32.25 -17.20 -13.86
CA ARG A 3 -32.07 -15.74 -13.96
C ARG A 3 -31.80 -15.07 -12.60
N HIS A 4 -32.34 -15.64 -11.52
CA HIS A 4 -32.14 -15.14 -10.15
C HIS A 4 -30.72 -15.37 -9.66
N THR A 5 -30.14 -16.52 -9.91
CA THR A 5 -28.77 -16.88 -9.55
C THR A 5 -27.75 -16.03 -10.31
N ARG A 6 -28.04 -15.73 -11.58
CA ARG A 6 -27.17 -14.87 -12.41
C ARG A 6 -27.17 -13.41 -11.93
N LYS A 7 -28.34 -12.86 -11.57
CA LYS A 7 -28.44 -11.50 -11.02
C LYS A 7 -27.73 -11.36 -9.67
N ARG A 8 -27.85 -12.36 -8.80
CA ARG A 8 -27.17 -12.39 -7.49
C ARG A 8 -25.66 -12.42 -7.66
N LYS A 9 -25.14 -13.27 -8.54
CA LYS A 9 -23.70 -13.36 -8.81
C LYS A 9 -23.11 -12.07 -9.40
N VAL A 10 -23.84 -11.39 -10.28
CA VAL A 10 -23.43 -10.09 -10.84
C VAL A 10 -23.44 -9.00 -9.76
N PHE A 11 -24.42 -8.98 -8.89
CA PHE A 11 -24.51 -8.04 -7.76
C PHE A 11 -23.35 -8.25 -6.76
N GLU A 12 -23.05 -9.48 -6.41
CA GLU A 12 -21.93 -9.82 -5.53
C GLU A 12 -20.57 -9.45 -6.15
N MET A 13 -20.40 -9.69 -7.45
CA MET A 13 -19.17 -9.31 -8.17
C MET A 13 -18.97 -7.79 -8.24
N ASN A 14 -20.03 -7.02 -8.46
CA ASN A 14 -19.94 -5.56 -8.52
C ASN A 14 -19.62 -4.95 -7.16
N ASN A 15 -20.27 -5.41 -6.10
CA ASN A 15 -19.98 -4.98 -4.73
C ASN A 15 -18.55 -5.35 -4.30
N SER A 16 -18.07 -6.52 -4.65
CA SER A 16 -16.71 -6.96 -4.33
C SER A 16 -15.66 -6.06 -4.97
N LYS A 17 -15.83 -5.71 -6.24
CA LYS A 17 -14.91 -4.78 -6.95
C LYS A 17 -14.94 -3.37 -6.38
N GLU A 18 -16.11 -2.89 -6.02
CA GLU A 18 -16.27 -1.56 -5.42
C GLU A 18 -15.59 -1.48 -4.06
N VAL A 19 -15.80 -2.46 -3.19
CA VAL A 19 -15.13 -2.56 -1.88
C VAL A 19 -13.62 -2.66 -2.05
N GLN A 20 -13.13 -3.51 -2.95
CA GLN A 20 -11.71 -3.65 -3.22
C GLN A 20 -11.10 -2.33 -3.71
N THR A 21 -11.74 -1.64 -4.64
CA THR A 21 -11.28 -0.34 -5.15
C THR A 21 -11.22 0.70 -4.04
N LYS A 22 -12.23 0.75 -3.18
CA LYS A 22 -12.29 1.66 -2.04
C LYS A 22 -11.15 1.42 -1.04
N LEU A 23 -10.90 0.18 -0.67
CA LEU A 23 -9.79 -0.21 0.20
C LEU A 23 -8.43 0.13 -0.44
N MET A 24 -8.27 -0.18 -1.71
CA MET A 24 -7.02 0.10 -2.43
C MET A 24 -6.73 1.60 -2.54
N LYS A 25 -7.74 2.46 -2.71
CA LYS A 25 -7.55 3.92 -2.69
C LYS A 25 -6.91 4.39 -1.39
N GLY A 26 -7.32 3.83 -0.26
CA GLY A 26 -6.73 4.14 1.05
C GLY A 26 -5.34 3.56 1.26
N LEU A 27 -4.96 2.55 0.50
CA LEU A 27 -3.69 1.83 0.62
C LEU A 27 -2.70 2.12 -0.52
N LEU A 28 -3.01 3.05 -1.43
CA LEU A 28 -2.17 3.30 -2.61
C LEU A 28 -0.76 3.73 -2.24
N ASP A 29 -0.58 4.56 -1.22
CA ASP A 29 0.73 4.96 -0.72
C ASP A 29 1.55 3.74 -0.30
N LEU A 30 0.97 2.88 0.51
CA LEU A 30 1.59 1.63 0.96
C LEU A 30 1.97 0.73 -0.23
N ILE A 31 1.06 0.55 -1.18
CA ILE A 31 1.28 -0.30 -2.36
C ILE A 31 2.43 0.24 -3.20
N ILE A 32 2.47 1.55 -3.44
CA ILE A 32 3.55 2.19 -4.21
C ILE A 32 4.89 2.05 -3.49
N LEU A 33 4.95 2.36 -2.20
CA LEU A 33 6.17 2.23 -1.41
C LEU A 33 6.66 0.78 -1.39
N GLN A 34 5.76 -0.19 -1.25
CA GLN A 34 6.10 -1.61 -1.28
C GLN A 34 6.67 -2.05 -2.64
N PHE A 35 6.11 -1.55 -3.74
CA PHE A 35 6.65 -1.84 -5.07
C PHE A 35 8.04 -1.25 -5.26
N LEU A 36 8.25 -0.02 -4.80
CA LEU A 36 9.55 0.66 -4.87
C LEU A 36 10.59 0.10 -3.90
N ASN A 37 10.14 -0.57 -2.83
CA ASN A 37 11.02 -1.33 -1.94
C ASN A 37 11.68 -2.52 -2.66
N GLY A 38 10.95 -3.13 -3.59
CA GLY A 38 11.50 -4.21 -4.41
C GLY A 38 12.50 -3.75 -5.46
N GLN A 39 12.18 -2.69 -6.19
CA GLN A 39 13.03 -2.12 -7.25
C GLN A 39 12.56 -0.73 -7.68
N PRO A 40 13.47 0.10 -8.25
CA PRO A 40 13.08 1.36 -8.88
C PRO A 40 12.11 1.13 -10.05
N MET A 41 11.14 2.02 -10.24
CA MET A 41 10.11 1.91 -11.27
C MET A 41 9.74 3.26 -11.87
N HIS A 42 9.35 3.24 -13.16
CA HIS A 42 8.64 4.35 -13.78
C HIS A 42 7.17 4.38 -13.33
N GLY A 43 6.55 5.55 -13.36
CA GLY A 43 5.13 5.67 -12.99
C GLY A 43 4.20 4.75 -13.79
N TYR A 44 4.46 4.57 -15.09
CA TYR A 44 3.68 3.65 -15.93
C TYR A 44 3.84 2.17 -15.52
N GLN A 45 5.04 1.76 -15.08
CA GLN A 45 5.26 0.41 -14.56
C GLN A 45 4.47 0.17 -13.27
N ILE A 46 4.39 1.18 -12.40
CA ILE A 46 3.58 1.13 -11.18
C ILE A 46 2.10 0.93 -11.52
N ILE A 47 1.56 1.73 -12.45
CA ILE A 47 0.17 1.62 -12.93
C ILE A 47 -0.11 0.20 -13.45
N THR A 48 0.77 -0.31 -14.30
CA THR A 48 0.65 -1.64 -14.91
C THR A 48 0.73 -2.75 -13.85
N LYS A 49 1.65 -2.61 -12.89
CA LYS A 49 1.82 -3.59 -11.82
C LYS A 49 0.62 -3.64 -10.88
N ILE A 50 0.05 -2.48 -10.51
CA ILE A 50 -1.19 -2.42 -9.73
C ILE A 50 -2.31 -3.17 -10.45
N ARG A 51 -2.52 -2.89 -11.72
CA ARG A 51 -3.54 -3.53 -12.54
C ARG A 51 -3.34 -5.05 -12.61
N LYS A 52 -2.12 -5.50 -12.85
CA LYS A 52 -1.80 -6.94 -12.96
C LYS A 52 -1.94 -7.66 -11.62
N THR A 53 -1.51 -7.03 -10.53
CA THR A 53 -1.52 -7.66 -9.21
C THR A 53 -2.92 -7.71 -8.58
N PHE A 54 -3.70 -6.64 -8.72
CA PHE A 54 -4.96 -6.47 -7.98
C PHE A 54 -6.20 -6.47 -8.88
N GLY A 55 -6.04 -6.44 -10.20
CA GLY A 55 -7.16 -6.35 -11.13
C GLY A 55 -7.90 -5.00 -11.12
N VAL A 56 -7.35 -3.98 -10.46
CA VAL A 56 -7.93 -2.63 -10.34
C VAL A 56 -7.06 -1.64 -11.11
N TYR A 57 -7.68 -0.76 -11.87
CA TYR A 57 -6.99 0.26 -12.65
C TYR A 57 -7.06 1.62 -11.96
N PHE A 58 -5.88 2.18 -11.70
CA PHE A 58 -5.70 3.57 -11.32
C PHE A 58 -4.88 4.26 -12.41
N GLY A 59 -5.46 5.27 -13.03
CA GLY A 59 -4.84 5.95 -14.16
C GLY A 59 -3.74 6.95 -13.77
N PRO A 60 -3.09 7.55 -14.78
CA PRO A 60 -2.06 8.56 -14.60
C PRO A 60 -2.51 9.74 -13.73
N SER A 61 -3.76 10.18 -13.86
CA SER A 61 -4.34 11.27 -13.08
C SER A 61 -4.42 10.99 -11.57
N THR A 62 -4.35 9.74 -11.15
CA THR A 62 -4.31 9.32 -9.74
C THR A 62 -2.87 9.06 -9.28
N ILE A 63 -2.11 8.31 -10.06
CA ILE A 63 -0.78 7.81 -9.64
C ILE A 63 0.29 8.89 -9.67
N TYR A 64 0.35 9.73 -10.72
CA TYR A 64 1.39 10.74 -10.81
C TYR A 64 1.29 11.84 -9.75
N PRO A 65 0.09 12.38 -9.42
CA PRO A 65 -0.05 13.32 -8.30
C PRO A 65 0.38 12.71 -6.96
N LEU A 66 0.08 11.42 -6.75
CA LEU A 66 0.47 10.72 -5.54
C LEU A 66 1.98 10.53 -5.44
N LEU A 67 2.64 10.11 -6.53
CA LEU A 67 4.10 10.05 -6.62
C LEU A 67 4.75 11.42 -6.36
N GLY A 68 4.18 12.49 -6.92
CA GLY A 68 4.63 13.85 -6.66
C GLY A 68 4.50 14.26 -5.20
N THR A 69 3.42 13.85 -4.54
CA THR A 69 3.23 14.09 -3.10
C THR A 69 4.24 13.32 -2.25
N LEU A 70 4.47 12.04 -2.56
CA LEU A 70 5.47 11.21 -1.87
C LEU A 70 6.90 11.74 -2.07
N GLU A 71 7.21 12.24 -3.27
CA GLU A 71 8.50 12.85 -3.58
C GLU A 71 8.68 14.17 -2.81
N LYS A 72 7.67 15.01 -2.79
CA LYS A 72 7.68 16.29 -2.07
C LYS A 72 7.86 16.12 -0.55
N LYS A 73 7.33 15.03 0.00
CA LYS A 73 7.50 14.65 1.41
C LYS A 73 8.83 13.94 1.69
N GLY A 74 9.63 13.63 0.68
CA GLY A 74 10.91 12.96 0.82
C GLY A 74 10.85 11.44 0.99
N PHE A 75 9.69 10.80 0.78
CA PHE A 75 9.53 9.36 0.91
C PHE A 75 9.98 8.59 -0.33
N VAL A 76 9.95 9.24 -1.47
CA VAL A 76 10.53 8.76 -2.72
C VAL A 76 11.41 9.84 -3.33
N LYS A 77 12.35 9.43 -4.15
CA LYS A 77 13.13 10.31 -5.02
C LYS A 77 13.03 9.84 -6.46
N SER A 78 13.24 10.72 -7.40
CA SER A 78 13.24 10.37 -8.79
C SER A 78 14.47 10.90 -9.53
N ASP A 79 14.88 10.12 -10.51
CA ASP A 79 15.95 10.48 -11.45
C ASP A 79 15.42 10.33 -12.87
N TRP A 80 15.92 11.15 -13.80
CA TRP A 80 15.61 11.00 -15.22
C TRP A 80 16.51 9.93 -15.84
N GLU A 81 15.90 8.93 -16.42
CA GLU A 81 16.57 7.95 -17.27
C GLU A 81 16.61 8.49 -18.70
N MET A 82 17.82 8.87 -19.13
CA MET A 82 18.07 9.46 -20.45
C MET A 82 18.55 8.44 -21.48
N SER A 83 18.67 7.16 -21.10
CA SER A 83 19.21 6.08 -21.94
C SER A 83 18.25 5.60 -23.05
N THR A 84 17.00 6.07 -23.04
CA THR A 84 15.97 5.73 -24.00
C THR A 84 15.63 6.93 -24.88
N GLU A 85 15.08 6.69 -26.07
CA GLU A 85 14.61 7.75 -27.00
C GLU A 85 13.62 8.73 -26.35
N ARG A 86 12.91 8.29 -25.32
CA ARG A 86 12.01 9.13 -24.51
C ARG A 86 12.47 9.12 -23.05
N PRO A 87 12.99 10.24 -22.55
CA PRO A 87 13.36 10.36 -21.14
C PRO A 87 12.20 9.97 -20.22
N ARG A 88 12.49 9.16 -19.21
CA ARG A 88 11.51 8.67 -18.24
C ARG A 88 11.97 8.95 -16.83
N LYS A 89 11.02 9.32 -15.99
CA LYS A 89 11.27 9.52 -14.58
C LYS A 89 11.20 8.19 -13.83
N VAL A 90 12.29 7.79 -13.19
CA VAL A 90 12.40 6.57 -12.38
C VAL A 90 12.31 6.95 -10.91
N TYR A 91 11.38 6.36 -10.20
CA TYR A 91 11.17 6.57 -8.78
C TYR A 91 11.87 5.51 -7.94
N LYS A 92 12.46 5.93 -6.83
CA LYS A 92 13.17 5.08 -5.88
C LYS A 92 12.68 5.36 -4.47
N LEU A 93 12.64 4.34 -3.63
CA LEU A 93 12.35 4.50 -2.21
C LEU A 93 13.53 5.18 -1.51
N THR A 94 13.23 6.09 -0.57
CA THR A 94 14.23 6.69 0.32
C THR A 94 14.25 5.93 1.66
N THR A 95 15.23 6.25 2.52
CA THR A 95 15.29 5.72 3.90
C THR A 95 14.05 6.14 4.71
N GLU A 96 13.61 7.38 4.53
CA GLU A 96 12.38 7.91 5.12
C GLU A 96 11.14 7.19 4.59
N GLY A 97 11.13 6.89 3.28
CA GLY A 97 10.08 6.09 2.65
C GLY A 97 10.02 4.66 3.20
N GLN A 98 11.17 4.03 3.46
CA GLN A 98 11.22 2.72 4.11
C GLN A 98 10.64 2.76 5.52
N SER A 99 10.97 3.79 6.29
CA SER A 99 10.42 3.98 7.63
C SER A 99 8.90 4.18 7.61
N LEU A 100 8.39 4.95 6.65
CA LEU A 100 6.96 5.13 6.45
C LEU A 100 6.27 3.82 6.06
N LEU A 101 6.89 3.03 5.17
CA LEU A 101 6.38 1.72 4.76
C LEU A 101 6.22 0.81 5.97
N ASN A 102 7.25 0.65 6.78
CA ASN A 102 7.24 -0.18 7.98
C ASN A 102 6.16 0.28 8.97
N PHE A 103 6.08 1.58 9.23
CA PHE A 103 5.06 2.16 10.11
C PHE A 103 3.63 1.91 9.59
N THR A 104 3.43 2.02 8.28
CA THR A 104 2.11 1.82 7.66
C THR A 104 1.70 0.36 7.70
N GLU A 105 2.63 -0.58 7.48
CA GLU A 105 2.38 -2.01 7.62
C GLU A 105 1.99 -2.37 9.05
N ASP A 106 2.69 -1.86 10.04
CA ASP A 106 2.38 -2.07 11.46
C ASP A 106 1.01 -1.50 11.83
N SER A 107 0.71 -0.30 11.33
CA SER A 107 -0.58 0.36 11.53
C SER A 107 -1.73 -0.43 10.91
N LEU A 108 -1.54 -0.96 9.69
CA LEU A 108 -2.52 -1.80 9.02
C LEU A 108 -2.78 -3.09 9.81
N ASN A 109 -1.72 -3.75 10.28
CA ASN A 109 -1.83 -4.95 11.12
C ASN A 109 -2.59 -4.65 12.42
N PHE A 110 -2.29 -3.54 13.06
CA PHE A 110 -3.00 -3.09 14.27
C PHE A 110 -4.49 -2.85 14.01
N ILE A 111 -4.84 -2.14 12.93
CA ILE A 111 -6.24 -1.89 12.54
C ILE A 111 -6.97 -3.20 12.28
N CYS A 112 -6.37 -4.13 11.54
CA CYS A 112 -6.97 -5.43 11.24
C CYS A 112 -7.24 -6.25 12.52
N ARG A 113 -6.32 -6.23 13.49
CA ARG A 113 -6.51 -6.89 14.79
C ARG A 113 -7.67 -6.27 15.59
N LYS A 114 -7.80 -4.94 15.60
CA LYS A 114 -8.85 -4.22 16.32
C LYS A 114 -10.24 -4.41 15.73
N ILE A 115 -10.33 -4.56 14.40
CA ILE A 115 -11.58 -4.89 13.72
C ILE A 115 -12.00 -6.35 14.00
N GLY A 116 -11.09 -7.17 14.55
CA GLY A 116 -11.37 -8.57 14.86
C GLY A 116 -11.48 -9.45 13.60
N SER A 117 -10.77 -9.06 12.52
CA SER A 117 -10.79 -9.82 11.28
C SER A 117 -9.89 -11.07 11.38
N PRO A 118 -10.46 -12.28 11.39
CA PRO A 118 -9.67 -13.51 11.38
C PRO A 118 -9.01 -13.79 10.01
N ILE A 119 -9.24 -12.94 9.02
CA ILE A 119 -8.82 -13.15 7.62
C ILE A 119 -7.29 -13.16 7.50
N MET A 120 -6.59 -12.34 8.26
CA MET A 120 -5.12 -12.30 8.26
C MET A 120 -4.48 -13.44 9.05
N LEU A 121 -5.24 -14.14 9.90
CA LEU A 121 -4.76 -15.27 10.72
C LEU A 121 -4.91 -16.62 10.01
N LYS A 122 -5.76 -16.73 8.97
CA LYS A 122 -6.02 -18.00 8.27
C LYS A 122 -4.94 -18.39 7.28
N ASN A 123 -4.11 -17.48 6.82
CA ASN A 123 -3.07 -17.68 5.80
C ASN A 123 -1.68 -17.20 6.24
N GLY A 124 -1.51 -16.88 7.52
CA GLY A 124 -0.21 -16.58 8.10
C GLY A 124 0.60 -17.87 8.33
N PRO A 125 1.95 -17.80 8.23
CA PRO A 125 2.78 -18.91 8.70
C PRO A 125 2.44 -19.21 10.16
N PRO A 126 2.60 -20.49 10.60
CA PRO A 126 2.36 -20.85 12.00
C PRO A 126 3.14 -19.89 12.91
N GLU A 127 2.52 -19.48 14.00
CA GLU A 127 3.06 -18.54 14.98
C GLU A 127 4.43 -19.01 15.50
N GLU A 128 5.49 -18.71 14.79
CA GLU A 128 6.83 -18.69 15.37
C GLU A 128 7.18 -17.25 15.73
N ASN A 129 6.94 -16.93 16.99
CA ASN A 129 7.58 -15.85 17.74
C ASN A 129 7.84 -14.55 16.96
N VAL A 130 6.77 -13.82 16.62
CA VAL A 130 6.92 -12.37 16.51
C VAL A 130 7.14 -11.87 17.93
N SER A 131 8.41 -11.74 18.30
CA SER A 131 8.78 -11.24 19.61
C SER A 131 8.09 -9.88 19.82
N HIS A 132 7.32 -9.79 20.89
CA HIS A 132 6.69 -8.56 21.41
C HIS A 132 7.69 -7.40 21.59
N SER A 133 8.98 -7.65 21.40
CA SER A 133 10.05 -6.67 21.54
C SER A 133 10.11 -5.64 20.42
N ALA A 134 9.61 -5.93 19.21
CA ALA A 134 9.67 -5.00 18.08
C ALA A 134 8.59 -3.90 18.13
N LEU A 135 7.47 -4.15 18.82
CA LEU A 135 6.36 -3.18 18.95
C LEU A 135 6.50 -2.23 20.15
N ARG A 136 7.32 -2.59 21.14
CA ARG A 136 7.53 -1.79 22.35
C ARG A 136 8.06 -0.37 22.10
N PRO A 137 8.97 -0.12 21.16
CA PRO A 137 9.46 1.24 20.93
C PRO A 137 8.42 2.16 20.27
N LEU A 138 7.53 1.60 19.44
CA LEU A 138 6.50 2.38 18.74
C LEU A 138 5.34 2.74 19.66
N LEU A 139 4.93 1.83 20.55
CA LEU A 139 3.88 2.08 21.55
C LEU A 139 4.33 3.11 22.58
N ARG A 140 5.61 3.13 22.98
CA ARG A 140 6.14 4.16 23.90
C ARG A 140 6.09 5.57 23.31
N ARG A 141 6.24 5.73 21.99
CA ARG A 141 6.14 7.04 21.34
C ARG A 141 4.72 7.60 21.29
N ILE A 142 3.71 6.74 21.40
CA ILE A 142 2.30 7.15 21.40
C ILE A 142 1.82 7.43 22.82
N GLU A 143 2.44 6.83 23.84
CA GLU A 143 2.03 6.94 25.25
C GLU A 143 2.82 7.96 26.07
N GLU A 144 3.89 8.55 25.56
CA GLU A 144 4.54 9.64 26.26
C GLU A 144 3.78 10.95 26.01
N PRO A 145 3.06 11.46 27.02
CA PRO A 145 2.59 12.83 26.96
C PRO A 145 3.82 13.72 26.86
N LYS A 146 3.87 14.58 25.86
CA LYS A 146 4.86 15.66 25.85
C LYS A 146 4.80 16.35 27.18
N ALA A 147 5.80 16.14 28.01
CA ALA A 147 6.02 16.97 29.19
C ALA A 147 6.22 18.40 28.67
N MET A 148 5.20 19.22 28.73
CA MET A 148 5.32 20.65 28.60
C MET A 148 6.02 21.15 29.87
N ILE A 149 7.23 21.57 29.69
CA ILE A 149 7.85 22.50 30.63
C ILE A 149 7.51 23.91 30.18
#